data_b05fac4eac99e3a7b5baa7b3e6bcf281
#
_entry.id   b05fac4eac99e3a7b5baa7b3e6bcf281
#
_cell.length_a   1.000
_cell.length_b   1.000
_cell.length_c   1.000
_cell.angle_alpha   90.00
_cell.angle_beta   90.00
_cell.angle_gamma   90.00
#
_symmetry.space_group_name_H-M   'P 1'
#
loop_
_entity.id
_entity.type
_entity.pdbx_description
1 polymer ?
#
loop_
_entity_poly.entity_id
_entity_poly.type
_entity_poly.pdbx_seq_one_letter_code
_entity_poly.pdbx_strand_id
1 'polypeptide(L)'
;MKTSTLEFEINPIDNSILANLLGTFDSNIRSIENELNIQIKXRGNLFLLEGQKRKLPLGERILLELHAIASKESIXKEKVHLVIKKIMNHQEKPSSSTXQPTFIKTPRREIQTRNMNQYEYIQSIRNHXVTFGIGPAGTGKTYLAVAAAIESLQRQDVKRIILVRPAVEAGENLGFLPGDLSQKVDPYLRPMYDALYEMMGFEQVSNLIERRTIELAPLAFMRGRSLNESFIILDEAQNTTVEQMKMFLTRMGFGSKSVVNGDITQIDLPTEKKSGLEHALSVVSDIDKIASVHFSHKDVVRHRIVQEIVEAYEKNKDSK
;
A
#
# COMPACT_ATOMS: atom_id res chain seq x y z
N MET A 1 15.48 -21.89 29.90
CA MET A 1 15.16 -20.58 29.28
C MET A 1 14.79 -19.61 30.40
N LYS A 2 15.31 -18.38 30.39
CA LYS A 2 14.96 -17.36 31.41
C LYS A 2 13.51 -16.92 31.17
N THR A 3 12.65 -17.19 32.15
CA THR A 3 11.28 -16.67 32.22
C THR A 3 11.35 -15.23 32.71
N SER A 4 10.63 -14.34 32.04
CA SER A 4 10.45 -12.94 32.44
C SER A 4 9.01 -12.71 32.84
N THR A 5 8.75 -11.65 33.58
CA THR A 5 7.40 -11.23 33.97
C THR A 5 7.14 -9.82 33.48
N LEU A 6 5.89 -9.53 33.14
CA LEU A 6 5.39 -8.20 32.80
C LEU A 6 4.08 -7.98 33.52
N GLU A 7 3.99 -6.91 34.30
CA GLU A 7 2.80 -6.55 35.06
C GLU A 7 2.25 -5.22 34.56
N PHE A 8 0.93 -5.12 34.35
CA PHE A 8 0.28 -3.89 33.90
C PHE A 8 -1.19 -3.87 34.32
N GLU A 9 -1.76 -2.67 34.35
CA GLU A 9 -3.17 -2.45 34.68
C GLU A 9 -3.97 -2.01 33.46
N ILE A 10 -5.20 -2.50 33.37
CA ILE A 10 -6.18 -2.06 32.35
C ILE A 10 -7.23 -1.17 33.02
N ASN A 11 -7.36 0.07 32.53
CA ASN A 11 -8.28 1.06 33.07
C ASN A 11 -8.94 1.87 31.94
N PRO A 12 -10.22 2.27 32.04
CA PRO A 12 -11.18 1.84 33.08
C PRO A 12 -11.70 0.42 32.81
N ILE A 13 -12.03 -0.29 33.84
CA ILE A 13 -12.63 -1.60 33.72
C ILE A 13 -13.79 -1.75 34.72
N ASP A 14 -14.88 -2.35 34.27
CA ASP A 14 -15.95 -2.82 35.13
C ASP A 14 -16.11 -4.35 34.99
N ASN A 15 -16.87 -4.95 35.83
CA ASN A 15 -17.03 -6.41 35.87
C ASN A 15 -17.63 -6.97 34.56
N SER A 16 -18.46 -6.19 33.85
CA SER A 16 -19.06 -6.63 32.58
C SER A 16 -18.04 -6.62 31.47
N ILE A 17 -17.20 -5.57 31.38
CA ILE A 17 -16.12 -5.46 30.42
C ILE A 17 -15.08 -6.56 30.69
N LEU A 18 -14.73 -6.77 31.95
CA LEU A 18 -13.78 -7.82 32.33
C LEU A 18 -14.30 -9.21 31.93
N ALA A 19 -15.56 -9.53 32.24
CA ALA A 19 -16.16 -10.81 31.87
C ALA A 19 -16.16 -11.03 30.34
N ASN A 20 -16.45 -9.97 29.56
CA ASN A 20 -16.42 -9.99 28.11
C ASN A 20 -14.98 -10.21 27.59
N LEU A 21 -14.01 -9.53 28.18
CA LEU A 21 -12.58 -9.65 27.84
C LEU A 21 -12.06 -11.08 28.10
N LEU A 22 -12.36 -11.63 29.27
CA LEU A 22 -11.89 -12.96 29.66
C LEU A 22 -12.58 -14.07 28.85
N GLY A 23 -13.85 -13.88 28.51
CA GLY A 23 -14.69 -14.87 27.82
C GLY A 23 -15.18 -15.97 28.78
N THR A 24 -16.07 -16.81 28.28
CA THR A 24 -16.64 -17.91 29.06
C THR A 24 -15.53 -18.89 29.53
N PHE A 25 -15.40 -19.09 30.84
CA PHE A 25 -14.34 -19.92 31.45
C PHE A 25 -12.93 -19.49 30.99
N ASP A 26 -12.69 -18.21 30.89
CA ASP A 26 -11.40 -17.59 30.46
C ASP A 26 -10.94 -18.06 29.08
N SER A 27 -11.89 -18.39 28.19
CA SER A 27 -11.60 -18.94 26.86
C SER A 27 -10.75 -18.00 26.00
N ASN A 28 -10.94 -16.68 26.15
CA ASN A 28 -10.17 -15.69 25.38
C ASN A 28 -8.72 -15.63 25.88
N ILE A 29 -8.53 -15.67 27.20
CA ILE A 29 -7.20 -15.70 27.82
C ILE A 29 -6.44 -16.96 27.38
N ARG A 30 -7.10 -18.13 27.46
CA ARG A 30 -6.50 -19.41 27.05
C ARG A 30 -6.08 -19.39 25.58
N SER A 31 -6.86 -18.72 24.72
CA SER A 31 -6.51 -18.58 23.32
C SER A 31 -5.21 -17.76 23.15
N ILE A 32 -5.06 -16.69 23.91
CA ILE A 32 -3.86 -15.83 23.89
C ILE A 32 -2.64 -16.63 24.43
N GLU A 33 -2.82 -17.33 25.58
CA GLU A 33 -1.77 -18.14 26.21
C GLU A 33 -1.22 -19.19 25.24
N ASN A 34 -2.11 -19.93 24.58
CA ASN A 34 -1.77 -20.99 23.64
C ASN A 34 -1.01 -20.45 22.41
N GLU A 35 -1.51 -19.36 21.81
CA GLU A 35 -0.89 -18.78 20.60
C GLU A 35 0.48 -18.15 20.89
N LEU A 36 0.63 -17.51 22.04
CA LEU A 36 1.88 -16.86 22.42
C LEU A 36 2.82 -17.78 23.21
N ASN A 37 2.32 -18.88 23.76
CA ASN A 37 3.06 -19.75 24.68
C ASN A 37 3.58 -18.94 25.87
N ILE A 38 2.65 -18.26 26.57
CA ILE A 38 2.87 -17.48 27.81
C ILE A 38 1.81 -17.88 28.84
N GLN A 39 1.96 -17.46 30.08
CA GLN A 39 0.94 -17.58 31.14
C GLN A 39 0.40 -16.20 31.48
N ILE A 40 -0.92 -16.10 31.73
CA ILE A 40 -1.61 -14.85 32.04
C ILE A 40 -2.43 -15.06 33.32
N LYS A 41 -2.17 -14.26 34.36
CA LYS A 41 -2.90 -14.27 35.63
C LYS A 41 -3.63 -12.95 35.81
N UNK A 42 -4.75 -12.75 36.00
CA UNK A 42 -5.49 -11.70 36.15
C UNK A 42 -5.93 -11.58 37.50
N ARG A 43 -5.95 -10.62 38.14
CA ARG A 43 -6.53 -10.29 39.45
C ARG A 43 -7.19 -8.91 39.39
N GLY A 44 -8.50 -8.91 39.15
CA GLY A 44 -9.23 -7.65 38.87
C GLY A 44 -8.70 -7.00 37.62
N ASN A 45 -8.26 -5.74 37.72
CA ASN A 45 -7.68 -4.96 36.58
C ASN A 45 -6.19 -5.19 36.38
N LEU A 46 -5.56 -5.94 37.26
CA LEU A 46 -4.13 -6.24 37.24
C LEU A 46 -3.86 -7.52 36.46
N PHE A 47 -3.02 -7.45 35.44
CA PHE A 47 -2.61 -8.57 34.60
C PHE A 47 -1.12 -8.82 34.77
N LEU A 48 -0.76 -10.07 35.06
CA LEU A 48 0.62 -10.54 35.14
C LEU A 48 0.86 -11.57 34.05
N LEU A 49 1.79 -11.25 33.15
CA LEU A 49 2.20 -12.13 32.05
C LEU A 49 3.56 -12.76 32.37
N GLU A 50 3.67 -14.08 32.23
CA GLU A 50 4.91 -14.85 32.44
C GLU A 50 5.30 -15.63 31.20
N GLY A 51 6.57 -15.51 30.75
CA GLY A 51 7.04 -16.23 29.57
C GLY A 51 8.34 -15.67 28.99
N GLN A 52 8.56 -15.92 27.71
CA GLN A 52 9.72 -15.35 26.99
C GLN A 52 9.60 -13.84 26.90
N LYS A 53 10.66 -13.11 27.27
CA LYS A 53 10.72 -11.64 27.33
C LYS A 53 10.16 -10.95 26.08
N ARG A 54 10.46 -11.48 24.89
CA ARG A 54 10.01 -10.89 23.60
C ARG A 54 8.50 -11.05 23.32
N LYS A 55 7.82 -11.99 24.01
CA LYS A 55 6.40 -12.30 23.80
C LYS A 55 5.46 -11.54 24.76
N LEU A 56 6.00 -11.05 25.88
CA LEU A 56 5.19 -10.38 26.90
C LEU A 56 4.56 -9.07 26.40
N PRO A 57 5.29 -8.18 25.67
CA PRO A 57 4.66 -6.97 25.12
C PRO A 57 3.56 -7.25 24.11
N LEU A 58 3.61 -8.39 23.41
CA LEU A 58 2.53 -8.80 22.49
C LEU A 58 1.27 -9.18 23.28
N GLY A 59 1.44 -9.95 24.36
CA GLY A 59 0.32 -10.32 25.23
C GLY A 59 -0.37 -9.09 25.80
N GLU A 60 0.42 -8.13 26.30
CA GLU A 60 -0.09 -6.84 26.78
C GLU A 60 -0.90 -6.12 25.69
N ARG A 61 -0.33 -5.98 24.51
CA ARG A 61 -0.97 -5.28 23.37
C ARG A 61 -2.28 -5.95 22.94
N ILE A 62 -2.30 -7.29 22.90
CA ILE A 62 -3.51 -8.06 22.57
C ILE A 62 -4.60 -7.80 23.61
N LEU A 63 -4.25 -7.83 24.91
CA LEU A 63 -5.21 -7.60 26.00
C LEU A 63 -5.77 -6.18 25.96
N LEU A 64 -4.93 -5.16 25.70
CA LEU A 64 -5.37 -3.77 25.58
C LEU A 64 -6.30 -3.55 24.37
N GLU A 65 -6.00 -4.16 23.22
CA GLU A 65 -6.84 -4.05 22.03
C GLU A 65 -8.19 -4.78 22.23
N LEU A 66 -8.16 -5.96 22.84
CA LEU A 66 -9.38 -6.70 23.17
C LEU A 66 -10.24 -5.94 24.21
N HIS A 67 -9.61 -5.29 25.21
CA HIS A 67 -10.33 -4.44 26.18
C HIS A 67 -11.07 -3.29 25.48
N ALA A 68 -10.41 -2.61 24.53
CA ALA A 68 -11.03 -1.54 23.74
C ALA A 68 -12.23 -2.03 22.91
N ILE A 69 -12.20 -3.29 22.47
CA ILE A 69 -13.34 -3.94 21.79
C ILE A 69 -14.43 -4.34 22.81
N ALA A 70 -14.02 -4.96 23.94
CA ALA A 70 -14.93 -5.43 24.99
C ALA A 70 -15.82 -4.32 25.56
N SER A 71 -15.32 -3.09 25.57
CA SER A 71 -16.06 -1.91 26.03
C SER A 71 -17.18 -1.45 25.08
N LYS A 72 -17.16 -1.95 23.82
CA LYS A 72 -18.10 -1.51 22.75
C LYS A 72 -19.01 -2.63 22.25
N GLU A 73 -18.51 -3.87 22.23
CA GLU A 73 -19.22 -5.01 21.67
C GLU A 73 -18.80 -6.31 22.34
N SER A 74 -19.61 -7.38 22.20
CA SER A 74 -19.29 -8.72 22.66
C SER A 74 -18.15 -9.32 21.83
N ILE A 75 -17.23 -9.98 22.51
CA ILE A 75 -16.07 -10.60 21.87
C ILE A 75 -16.31 -12.07 21.52
N UNK A 76 -16.35 -12.47 20.47
CA UNK A 76 -16.47 -13.67 19.99
C UNK A 76 -15.16 -14.22 19.75
N LYS A 77 -15.00 -15.53 19.61
CA LYS A 77 -13.72 -16.26 19.45
C LYS A 77 -12.98 -15.88 18.16
N GLU A 78 -13.70 -15.70 17.07
CA GLU A 78 -13.18 -15.28 15.78
C GLU A 78 -12.48 -13.91 15.89
N LYS A 79 -13.06 -13.02 16.70
CA LYS A 79 -12.51 -11.69 16.94
C LYS A 79 -11.18 -11.76 17.69
N VAL A 80 -11.10 -12.63 18.73
CA VAL A 80 -9.86 -12.88 19.46
C VAL A 80 -8.76 -13.36 18.51
N HIS A 81 -9.09 -14.34 17.66
CA HIS A 81 -8.16 -14.91 16.69
C HIS A 81 -7.65 -13.86 15.68
N LEU A 82 -8.55 -12.98 15.21
CA LEU A 82 -8.20 -11.88 14.30
C LEU A 82 -7.24 -10.88 14.95
N VAL A 83 -7.51 -10.51 16.22
CA VAL A 83 -6.64 -9.57 16.97
C VAL A 83 -5.26 -10.19 17.18
N ILE A 84 -5.21 -11.47 17.60
CA ILE A 84 -3.95 -12.18 17.79
C ILE A 84 -3.14 -12.21 16.49
N LYS A 85 -3.75 -12.65 15.40
CA LYS A 85 -3.08 -12.70 14.07
C LYS A 85 -2.60 -11.33 13.61
N LYS A 86 -3.43 -10.31 13.77
CA LYS A 86 -3.09 -8.93 13.42
C LYS A 86 -1.82 -8.48 14.16
N ILE A 87 -1.75 -8.70 15.48
CA ILE A 87 -0.62 -8.25 16.31
C ILE A 87 0.63 -9.11 16.06
N MET A 88 0.46 -10.43 15.87
CA MET A 88 1.58 -11.34 15.59
C MET A 88 2.23 -11.03 14.22
N ASN A 89 1.42 -10.76 13.20
CA ASN A 89 1.92 -10.44 11.86
C ASN A 89 2.68 -9.09 11.80
N HIS A 90 2.47 -8.23 12.81
CA HIS A 90 3.17 -6.94 12.92
C HIS A 90 4.56 -7.04 13.58
N GLN A 91 5.03 -8.26 13.92
CA GLN A 91 6.30 -8.46 14.64
C GLN A 91 7.56 -8.42 13.76
N GLU A 92 7.44 -8.42 12.45
CA GLU A 92 8.64 -8.50 11.58
C GLU A 92 9.38 -7.16 11.38
N LYS A 93 8.90 -6.07 12.03
CA LYS A 93 9.66 -4.80 12.06
C LYS A 93 9.57 -4.16 13.46
N PRO A 94 10.70 -3.86 14.10
CA PRO A 94 10.66 -3.10 15.33
C PRO A 94 10.48 -1.62 15.01
N SER A 95 9.31 -1.09 15.21
CA SER A 95 9.14 0.35 15.45
C SER A 95 7.74 0.67 15.96
N SER A 96 7.76 1.29 17.09
CA SER A 96 6.72 2.09 17.71
C SER A 96 6.00 2.98 16.69
N SER A 97 4.78 2.69 16.43
CA SER A 97 3.67 3.63 16.21
C SER A 97 2.45 2.85 15.71
N THR A 98 1.37 2.99 16.40
CA THR A 98 0.03 2.67 15.91
C THR A 98 -0.25 3.47 14.64
N UNK A 99 0.04 3.05 13.48
CA UNK A 99 -0.19 3.57 12.57
C UNK A 99 -1.38 3.77 12.48
N GLN A 100 -1.89 4.74 12.81
CA GLN A 100 -3.22 5.11 12.46
C GLN A 100 -3.37 5.04 10.94
N PRO A 101 -4.40 4.38 10.47
CA PRO A 101 -4.57 4.30 9.02
C PRO A 101 -4.65 5.70 8.43
N THR A 102 -3.88 5.95 7.39
CA THR A 102 -3.95 7.23 6.68
C THR A 102 -5.17 7.22 5.78
N PHE A 103 -5.92 8.29 5.87
CA PHE A 103 -7.07 8.54 5.03
C PHE A 103 -6.70 9.54 3.94
N ILE A 104 -7.14 9.27 2.72
CA ILE A 104 -6.98 10.13 1.55
C ILE A 104 -8.39 10.48 1.09
N LYS A 105 -8.73 11.76 1.12
CA LYS A 105 -10.05 12.23 0.71
C LYS A 105 -10.07 12.48 -0.79
N THR A 106 -11.02 11.87 -1.48
CA THR A 106 -11.31 12.16 -2.88
C THR A 106 -12.77 12.57 -3.00
N PRO A 107 -13.22 13.16 -4.11
CA PRO A 107 -14.59 13.67 -4.22
C PRO A 107 -15.70 12.65 -3.92
N ARG A 108 -15.50 11.39 -4.28
CA ARG A 108 -16.51 10.34 -4.10
C ARG A 108 -16.21 9.36 -2.99
N ARG A 109 -14.95 9.26 -2.54
CA ARG A 109 -14.52 8.23 -1.58
C ARG A 109 -13.48 8.74 -0.62
N GLU A 110 -13.50 8.17 0.56
CA GLU A 110 -12.38 8.24 1.48
C GLU A 110 -11.62 6.92 1.39
N ILE A 111 -10.37 6.98 1.04
CA ILE A 111 -9.52 5.81 0.80
C ILE A 111 -8.62 5.61 2.01
N GLN A 112 -8.65 4.42 2.57
CA GLN A 112 -7.89 4.05 3.77
C GLN A 112 -6.73 3.13 3.39
N THR A 113 -5.54 3.40 3.92
CA THR A 113 -4.39 2.49 3.79
C THR A 113 -4.68 1.21 4.60
N ARG A 114 -4.41 0.05 4.01
CA ARG A 114 -4.77 -1.27 4.56
C ARG A 114 -3.62 -1.96 5.27
N ASN A 115 -2.39 -1.55 5.01
CA ASN A 115 -1.19 -2.15 5.61
C ASN A 115 -0.10 -1.08 5.78
N MET A 116 1.00 -1.45 6.44
CA MET A 116 2.09 -0.54 6.79
C MET A 116 2.81 0.00 5.56
N ASN A 117 3.05 -0.83 4.53
CA ASN A 117 3.73 -0.39 3.32
C ASN A 117 2.88 0.62 2.54
N GLN A 118 1.55 0.46 2.49
CA GLN A 118 0.64 1.46 1.92
C GLN A 118 0.65 2.76 2.71
N TYR A 119 0.68 2.69 4.05
CA TYR A 119 0.82 3.86 4.93
C TYR A 119 2.14 4.59 4.63
N GLU A 120 3.25 3.88 4.66
CA GLU A 120 4.59 4.41 4.40
C GLU A 120 4.68 5.05 3.00
N TYR A 121 4.06 4.42 2.01
CA TYR A 121 4.00 4.92 0.64
C TYR A 121 3.27 6.26 0.55
N ILE A 122 2.12 6.40 1.18
CA ILE A 122 1.37 7.67 1.18
C ILE A 122 2.14 8.75 1.96
N GLN A 123 2.78 8.40 3.09
CA GLN A 123 3.62 9.35 3.83
C GLN A 123 4.83 9.79 2.98
N SER A 124 5.44 8.86 2.26
CA SER A 124 6.55 9.16 1.35
C SER A 124 6.11 10.11 0.23
N ILE A 125 4.97 9.84 -0.39
CA ILE A 125 4.39 10.71 -1.43
C ILE A 125 4.13 12.13 -0.88
N ARG A 126 3.61 12.23 0.33
CA ARG A 126 3.32 13.54 0.94
C ARG A 126 4.60 14.34 1.24
N ASN A 127 5.68 13.67 1.63
CA ASN A 127 6.88 14.31 2.20
C ASN A 127 8.06 14.47 1.21
N HIS A 128 8.03 13.77 0.08
CA HIS A 128 9.15 13.80 -0.87
C HIS A 128 8.73 14.31 -2.25
N UNK A 129 9.60 14.71 -3.07
CA UNK A 129 9.44 15.16 -4.25
C UNK A 129 9.24 14.16 -5.21
N VAL A 130 10.16 13.02 -5.13
CA VAL A 130 9.98 11.80 -5.93
C VAL A 130 9.78 10.62 -5.00
N THR A 131 8.79 9.75 -5.31
CA THR A 131 8.55 8.51 -4.55
C THR A 131 8.50 7.33 -5.51
N PHE A 132 9.34 6.33 -5.26
CA PHE A 132 9.30 5.06 -5.98
C PHE A 132 8.43 4.05 -5.18
N GLY A 133 7.43 3.47 -5.85
CA GLY A 133 6.60 2.38 -5.33
C GLY A 133 6.95 1.09 -6.07
N ILE A 134 7.67 0.18 -5.42
CA ILE A 134 8.27 -1.01 -6.04
C ILE A 134 7.61 -2.28 -5.48
N GLY A 135 7.18 -3.17 -6.35
CA GLY A 135 6.65 -4.48 -5.92
C GLY A 135 5.52 -5.00 -6.78
N PRO A 136 4.97 -6.18 -6.41
CA PRO A 136 4.06 -6.92 -7.29
C PRO A 136 2.74 -6.19 -7.56
N ALA A 137 2.10 -6.57 -8.66
CA ALA A 137 0.77 -6.11 -9.04
C ALA A 137 -0.24 -6.43 -7.93
N GLY A 138 -1.29 -5.62 -7.79
CA GLY A 138 -2.34 -5.83 -6.80
C GLY A 138 -2.04 -5.30 -5.40
N THR A 139 -0.91 -4.63 -5.18
CA THR A 139 -0.58 -4.02 -3.87
C THR A 139 -1.17 -2.61 -3.69
N GLY A 140 -1.85 -2.09 -4.70
CA GLY A 140 -2.54 -0.80 -4.64
C GLY A 140 -1.69 0.42 -5.01
N LYS A 141 -0.47 0.25 -5.51
CA LYS A 141 0.46 1.36 -5.84
C LYS A 141 -0.20 2.43 -6.73
N THR A 142 -0.67 2.02 -7.89
CA THR A 142 -1.29 2.93 -8.87
C THR A 142 -2.53 3.60 -8.30
N TYR A 143 -3.40 2.82 -7.68
CA TYR A 143 -4.64 3.30 -7.05
C TYR A 143 -4.36 4.36 -5.98
N LEU A 144 -3.41 4.10 -5.07
CA LEU A 144 -3.03 5.03 -4.00
C LEU A 144 -2.31 6.28 -4.54
N ALA A 145 -1.48 6.12 -5.58
CA ALA A 145 -0.81 7.26 -6.24
C ALA A 145 -1.84 8.19 -6.88
N VAL A 146 -2.85 7.63 -7.58
CA VAL A 146 -3.95 8.41 -8.18
C VAL A 146 -4.74 9.12 -7.07
N ALA A 147 -5.04 8.45 -5.97
CA ALA A 147 -5.73 9.07 -4.83
C ALA A 147 -4.94 10.27 -4.26
N ALA A 148 -3.64 10.09 -4.06
CA ALA A 148 -2.75 11.16 -3.56
C ALA A 148 -2.67 12.34 -4.56
N ALA A 149 -2.67 12.05 -5.86
CA ALA A 149 -2.68 13.09 -6.89
C ALA A 149 -3.97 13.91 -6.85
N ILE A 150 -5.11 13.23 -6.71
CA ILE A 150 -6.42 13.89 -6.59
C ILE A 150 -6.46 14.76 -5.31
N GLU A 151 -5.99 14.24 -4.18
CA GLU A 151 -5.90 14.99 -2.92
C GLU A 151 -5.04 16.26 -3.09
N SER A 152 -3.87 16.14 -3.75
CA SER A 152 -2.97 17.26 -4.02
C SER A 152 -3.61 18.31 -4.94
N LEU A 153 -4.37 17.87 -5.95
CA LEU A 153 -5.10 18.78 -6.85
C LEU A 153 -6.21 19.52 -6.09
N GLN A 154 -6.98 18.82 -5.26
CA GLN A 154 -8.05 19.43 -4.44
C GLN A 154 -7.50 20.44 -3.42
N ARG A 155 -6.32 20.17 -2.86
CA ARG A 155 -5.64 21.08 -1.91
C ARG A 155 -4.93 22.23 -2.60
N GLN A 156 -4.93 22.24 -3.95
CA GLN A 156 -4.22 23.21 -4.77
C GLN A 156 -2.69 23.20 -4.55
N ASP A 157 -2.16 22.08 -4.07
CA ASP A 157 -0.70 21.85 -3.97
C ASP A 157 -0.09 21.77 -5.38
N VAL A 158 -0.87 21.29 -6.35
CA VAL A 158 -0.52 21.23 -7.78
C VAL A 158 -1.70 21.74 -8.62
N LYS A 159 -1.42 22.13 -9.86
CA LYS A 159 -2.43 22.59 -10.83
C LYS A 159 -2.86 21.51 -11.82
N ARG A 160 -2.06 20.46 -11.98
CA ARG A 160 -2.33 19.40 -12.96
C ARG A 160 -1.93 18.03 -12.44
N ILE A 161 -2.60 17.01 -12.96
CA ILE A 161 -2.23 15.60 -12.80
C ILE A 161 -1.81 15.08 -14.17
N ILE A 162 -0.64 14.46 -14.25
CA ILE A 162 -0.12 13.86 -15.49
C ILE A 162 0.14 12.38 -15.23
N LEU A 163 -0.62 11.52 -15.91
CA LEU A 163 -0.53 10.08 -15.78
C LEU A 163 0.21 9.54 -17.01
N VAL A 164 1.31 8.85 -16.76
CA VAL A 164 2.25 8.43 -17.79
C VAL A 164 2.46 6.92 -17.72
N ARG A 165 2.54 6.28 -18.86
CA ARG A 165 2.88 4.86 -18.96
C ARG A 165 3.80 4.62 -20.16
N PRO A 166 4.83 3.74 -20.04
CA PRO A 166 5.59 3.33 -21.21
C PRO A 166 4.68 2.60 -22.19
N ALA A 167 4.81 2.89 -23.47
CA ALA A 167 4.15 2.10 -24.52
C ALA A 167 5.00 0.84 -24.71
N VAL A 168 4.55 -0.29 -24.19
CA VAL A 168 5.21 -1.60 -24.36
C VAL A 168 4.37 -2.42 -25.34
N GLU A 169 5.02 -2.95 -26.37
CA GLU A 169 4.39 -3.90 -27.27
C GLU A 169 4.41 -5.29 -26.60
N ALA A 170 3.45 -5.53 -25.69
CA ALA A 170 3.34 -6.82 -25.00
C ALA A 170 2.74 -7.88 -25.95
N GLY A 171 3.59 -8.44 -26.80
CA GLY A 171 3.19 -9.55 -27.69
C GLY A 171 2.23 -9.19 -28.82
N GLU A 172 1.56 -8.06 -28.77
CA GLU A 172 0.70 -7.55 -29.83
C GLU A 172 1.28 -6.24 -30.34
N ASN A 173 1.70 -6.21 -31.59
CA ASN A 173 2.23 -5.01 -32.23
C ASN A 173 1.16 -3.92 -32.29
N LEU A 174 1.46 -2.74 -31.70
CA LEU A 174 0.60 -1.56 -31.77
C LEU A 174 0.16 -1.24 -33.20
N GLY A 175 0.94 -1.67 -34.20
CA GLY A 175 0.61 -1.52 -35.61
C GLY A 175 -0.65 -2.24 -36.07
N PHE A 176 -1.09 -3.28 -35.36
CA PHE A 176 -2.29 -4.06 -35.73
C PHE A 176 -3.59 -3.49 -35.17
N LEU A 177 -3.55 -2.57 -34.23
CA LEU A 177 -4.77 -1.94 -33.71
C LEU A 177 -5.24 -0.84 -34.69
N PRO A 178 -6.54 -0.82 -35.03
CA PRO A 178 -7.06 0.27 -35.88
C PRO A 178 -7.12 1.60 -35.14
N GLY A 179 -6.90 2.69 -35.84
CA GLY A 179 -6.99 4.03 -35.29
C GLY A 179 -5.65 4.78 -35.23
N ASP A 180 -5.71 6.02 -34.79
CA ASP A 180 -4.53 6.85 -34.60
C ASP A 180 -3.73 6.44 -33.35
N LEU A 181 -2.58 7.04 -33.13
CA LEU A 181 -1.68 6.72 -32.02
C LEU A 181 -2.37 6.86 -30.66
N SER A 182 -3.24 7.85 -30.50
CA SER A 182 -3.95 8.07 -29.23
C SER A 182 -4.97 6.96 -28.97
N GLN A 183 -5.69 6.52 -29.99
CA GLN A 183 -6.65 5.42 -29.87
C GLN A 183 -5.98 4.06 -29.58
N LYS A 184 -4.76 3.86 -30.10
CA LYS A 184 -3.99 2.63 -29.87
C LYS A 184 -3.40 2.55 -28.46
N VAL A 185 -3.09 3.68 -27.85
CA VAL A 185 -2.50 3.75 -26.50
C VAL A 185 -3.57 3.73 -25.40
N ASP A 186 -4.81 4.13 -25.71
CA ASP A 186 -5.91 4.24 -24.76
C ASP A 186 -6.13 2.97 -23.90
N PRO A 187 -6.11 1.73 -24.46
CA PRO A 187 -6.27 0.53 -23.64
C PRO A 187 -5.23 0.35 -22.54
N TYR A 188 -4.01 0.79 -22.75
CA TYR A 188 -2.93 0.68 -21.75
C TYR A 188 -3.11 1.65 -20.59
N LEU A 189 -3.88 2.72 -20.78
CA LEU A 189 -4.15 3.72 -19.75
C LEU A 189 -5.45 3.45 -18.98
N ARG A 190 -6.23 2.44 -19.37
CA ARG A 190 -7.52 2.12 -18.74
C ARG A 190 -7.48 1.97 -17.22
N PRO A 191 -6.50 1.27 -16.61
CA PRO A 191 -6.49 1.16 -15.15
C PRO A 191 -6.40 2.51 -14.43
N MET A 192 -5.77 3.49 -15.05
CA MET A 192 -5.69 4.85 -14.49
C MET A 192 -7.03 5.58 -14.65
N TYR A 193 -7.71 5.43 -15.80
CA TYR A 193 -9.05 5.98 -16.00
C TYR A 193 -10.03 5.38 -14.99
N ASP A 194 -9.99 4.07 -14.79
CA ASP A 194 -10.89 3.37 -13.85
C ASP A 194 -10.71 3.92 -12.43
N ALA A 195 -9.47 4.13 -11.99
CA ALA A 195 -9.18 4.71 -10.68
C ALA A 195 -9.72 6.14 -10.58
N LEU A 196 -9.49 6.97 -11.61
CA LEU A 196 -10.02 8.34 -11.64
C LEU A 196 -11.55 8.36 -11.57
N TYR A 197 -12.22 7.54 -12.39
CA TYR A 197 -13.70 7.48 -12.43
C TYR A 197 -14.28 7.02 -11.08
N GLU A 198 -13.65 6.03 -10.47
CA GLU A 198 -14.06 5.53 -9.15
C GLU A 198 -13.97 6.62 -8.07
N MET A 199 -12.92 7.44 -8.10
CA MET A 199 -12.63 8.44 -7.07
C MET A 199 -13.31 9.79 -7.29
N MET A 200 -13.57 10.17 -8.54
CA MET A 200 -14.08 11.50 -8.89
C MET A 200 -15.41 11.46 -9.65
N GLY A 201 -15.70 10.34 -10.33
CA GLY A 201 -16.85 10.22 -11.22
C GLY A 201 -16.53 10.63 -12.66
N PHE A 202 -17.25 10.02 -13.58
CA PHE A 202 -17.03 10.15 -15.03
C PHE A 202 -17.09 11.60 -15.51
N GLU A 203 -18.16 12.32 -15.17
CA GLU A 203 -18.41 13.68 -15.61
C GLU A 203 -17.29 14.66 -15.18
N GLN A 204 -16.89 14.57 -13.90
CA GLN A 204 -15.82 15.43 -13.37
C GLN A 204 -14.48 15.15 -14.05
N VAL A 205 -14.14 13.86 -14.21
CA VAL A 205 -12.89 13.46 -14.88
C VAL A 205 -12.88 13.94 -16.33
N SER A 206 -13.99 13.76 -17.08
CA SER A 206 -14.09 14.20 -18.47
C SER A 206 -13.86 15.71 -18.61
N ASN A 207 -14.48 16.50 -17.73
CA ASN A 207 -14.31 17.96 -17.70
C ASN A 207 -12.83 18.36 -17.42
N LEU A 208 -12.17 17.65 -16.48
CA LEU A 208 -10.76 17.94 -16.12
C LEU A 208 -9.78 17.53 -17.23
N ILE A 209 -10.10 16.48 -17.98
CA ILE A 209 -9.31 16.06 -19.15
C ILE A 209 -9.47 17.10 -20.27
N GLU A 210 -10.70 17.54 -20.56
CA GLU A 210 -10.98 18.55 -21.57
C GLU A 210 -10.23 19.86 -21.28
N ARG A 211 -10.17 20.25 -20.00
CA ARG A 211 -9.44 21.45 -19.55
C ARG A 211 -7.93 21.23 -19.42
N ARG A 212 -7.44 20.03 -19.71
CA ARG A 212 -6.03 19.63 -19.57
C ARG A 212 -5.50 19.75 -18.12
N THR A 213 -6.40 19.73 -17.16
CA THR A 213 -6.05 19.64 -15.72
C THR A 213 -5.59 18.20 -15.39
N ILE A 214 -6.21 17.22 -16.05
CA ILE A 214 -5.76 15.81 -16.03
C ILE A 214 -5.31 15.44 -17.43
N GLU A 215 -4.13 14.89 -17.54
CA GLU A 215 -3.56 14.42 -18.81
C GLU A 215 -3.12 12.96 -18.65
N LEU A 216 -3.51 12.12 -19.60
CA LEU A 216 -3.02 10.74 -19.70
C LEU A 216 -2.23 10.63 -21.00
N ALA A 217 -0.97 10.19 -20.93
CA ALA A 217 -0.08 10.21 -22.09
C ALA A 217 0.97 9.10 -22.06
N PRO A 218 1.35 8.57 -23.21
CA PRO A 218 2.52 7.70 -23.29
C PRO A 218 3.80 8.45 -22.90
N LEU A 219 4.75 7.71 -22.34
CA LEU A 219 6.03 8.27 -21.87
C LEU A 219 6.77 9.08 -22.94
N ALA A 220 6.69 8.66 -24.20
CA ALA A 220 7.35 9.35 -25.32
C ALA A 220 6.91 10.81 -25.46
N PHE A 221 5.68 11.14 -25.04
CA PHE A 221 5.11 12.50 -25.14
C PHE A 221 5.65 13.44 -24.05
N MET A 222 6.44 12.93 -23.13
CA MET A 222 7.08 13.74 -22.06
C MET A 222 8.36 14.42 -22.56
N ARG A 223 8.93 13.94 -23.67
CA ARG A 223 10.20 14.46 -24.19
C ARG A 223 10.11 15.95 -24.53
N GLY A 224 11.09 16.73 -24.06
CA GLY A 224 11.18 18.18 -24.34
C GLY A 224 10.25 19.05 -23.50
N ARG A 225 9.46 18.47 -22.59
CA ARG A 225 8.53 19.20 -21.73
C ARG A 225 9.21 19.61 -20.42
N SER A 226 8.68 20.67 -19.80
CA SER A 226 8.93 21.04 -18.40
C SER A 226 7.59 21.01 -17.68
N LEU A 227 7.46 20.11 -16.72
CA LEU A 227 6.19 19.84 -16.04
C LEU A 227 6.18 20.57 -14.70
N ASN A 228 5.74 21.84 -14.72
CA ASN A 228 5.64 22.68 -13.52
C ASN A 228 4.29 22.48 -12.83
N GLU A 229 4.26 22.66 -11.52
CA GLU A 229 3.05 22.65 -10.67
C GLU A 229 2.16 21.43 -10.95
N SER A 230 2.81 20.25 -11.14
CA SER A 230 2.17 19.03 -11.61
C SER A 230 2.42 17.87 -10.66
N PHE A 231 1.40 17.04 -10.45
CA PHE A 231 1.56 15.72 -9.86
C PHE A 231 1.69 14.71 -10.99
N ILE A 232 2.85 14.08 -11.10
CA ILE A 232 3.20 13.23 -12.24
C ILE A 232 3.30 11.78 -11.76
N ILE A 233 2.58 10.85 -12.40
CA ILE A 233 2.67 9.42 -12.09
C ILE A 233 3.19 8.68 -13.31
N LEU A 234 4.31 7.99 -13.15
CA LEU A 234 4.81 7.02 -14.14
C LEU A 234 4.48 5.62 -13.62
N ASP A 235 3.61 4.93 -14.31
CA ASP A 235 3.21 3.56 -13.98
C ASP A 235 3.89 2.56 -14.91
N GLU A 236 4.06 1.31 -14.47
CA GLU A 236 4.76 0.23 -15.18
C GLU A 236 6.21 0.64 -15.56
N ALA A 237 6.87 1.34 -14.66
CA ALA A 237 8.18 1.95 -14.89
C ALA A 237 9.29 0.93 -15.13
N GLN A 238 9.12 -0.35 -14.74
CA GLN A 238 10.06 -1.43 -15.06
C GLN A 238 10.25 -1.61 -16.57
N ASN A 239 9.27 -1.16 -17.36
CA ASN A 239 9.28 -1.26 -18.82
C ASN A 239 9.89 -0.03 -19.51
N THR A 240 10.61 0.82 -18.75
CA THR A 240 11.40 1.93 -19.33
C THR A 240 12.84 1.49 -19.53
N THR A 241 13.49 2.04 -20.58
CA THR A 241 14.95 1.96 -20.71
C THR A 241 15.60 2.97 -19.75
N VAL A 242 16.91 2.85 -19.54
CA VAL A 242 17.70 3.79 -18.73
C VAL A 242 17.54 5.24 -19.25
N GLU A 243 17.60 5.42 -20.57
CA GLU A 243 17.46 6.74 -21.22
C GLU A 243 16.05 7.31 -21.02
N GLN A 244 15.03 6.47 -21.13
CA GLN A 244 13.63 6.87 -20.93
C GLN A 244 13.37 7.29 -19.48
N MET A 245 13.88 6.54 -18.51
CA MET A 245 13.75 6.87 -17.09
C MET A 245 14.47 8.18 -16.77
N LYS A 246 15.71 8.34 -17.24
CA LYS A 246 16.47 9.59 -17.08
C LYS A 246 15.72 10.76 -17.70
N MET A 247 15.22 10.57 -18.94
CA MET A 247 14.42 11.59 -19.64
C MET A 247 13.20 11.98 -18.79
N PHE A 248 12.45 11.02 -18.26
CA PHE A 248 11.26 11.25 -17.44
C PHE A 248 11.60 12.03 -16.16
N LEU A 249 12.56 11.55 -15.37
CA LEU A 249 12.92 12.16 -14.09
C LEU A 249 13.39 13.61 -14.24
N THR A 250 13.99 13.94 -15.39
CA THR A 250 14.45 15.31 -15.70
C THR A 250 13.34 16.20 -16.26
N ARG A 251 12.09 15.73 -16.37
CA ARG A 251 10.93 16.56 -16.79
C ARG A 251 10.30 17.32 -15.64
N MET A 252 10.59 16.94 -14.40
CA MET A 252 10.02 17.60 -13.24
C MET A 252 10.42 19.08 -13.21
N GLY A 253 9.40 19.93 -13.12
CA GLY A 253 9.57 21.39 -12.99
C GLY A 253 9.29 21.87 -11.58
N PHE A 254 9.30 23.17 -11.40
CA PHE A 254 9.05 23.80 -10.10
C PHE A 254 7.65 23.50 -9.60
N GLY A 255 7.53 23.25 -8.28
CA GLY A 255 6.24 22.97 -7.64
C GLY A 255 5.64 21.63 -8.02
N SER A 256 6.44 20.70 -8.56
CA SER A 256 5.96 19.39 -9.00
C SER A 256 6.38 18.27 -8.06
N LYS A 257 5.59 17.21 -8.11
CA LYS A 257 5.79 15.97 -7.37
C LYS A 257 5.67 14.79 -8.34
N SER A 258 6.51 13.78 -8.18
CA SER A 258 6.49 12.60 -9.06
C SER A 258 6.40 11.31 -8.25
N VAL A 259 5.61 10.38 -8.77
CA VAL A 259 5.50 9.01 -8.26
C VAL A 259 5.88 8.06 -9.41
N VAL A 260 6.76 7.12 -9.12
CA VAL A 260 7.25 6.13 -10.09
C VAL A 260 6.91 4.73 -9.57
N ASN A 261 5.98 4.05 -10.22
CA ASN A 261 5.51 2.72 -9.83
C ASN A 261 6.02 1.65 -10.79
N GLY A 262 6.45 0.53 -10.23
CA GLY A 262 6.86 -0.59 -11.05
C GLY A 262 7.04 -1.89 -10.29
N ASP A 263 7.16 -2.96 -11.06
CA ASP A 263 7.40 -4.31 -10.56
C ASP A 263 8.64 -4.89 -11.26
N ILE A 264 9.74 -4.94 -10.54
CA ILE A 264 11.03 -5.43 -11.10
C ILE A 264 11.00 -6.91 -11.49
N THR A 265 9.94 -7.64 -11.11
CA THR A 265 9.78 -9.06 -11.51
C THR A 265 9.00 -9.21 -12.83
N GLN A 266 8.39 -8.13 -13.34
CA GLN A 266 7.54 -8.13 -14.53
C GLN A 266 8.10 -7.22 -15.63
N ILE A 267 9.35 -7.48 -16.03
CA ILE A 267 10.05 -6.70 -17.06
C ILE A 267 9.72 -7.29 -18.44
N ASP A 268 9.02 -6.52 -19.27
CA ASP A 268 8.64 -6.90 -20.65
C ASP A 268 9.54 -6.23 -21.71
N LEU A 269 10.71 -5.76 -21.30
CA LEU A 269 11.70 -5.20 -22.25
C LEU A 269 12.42 -6.30 -23.02
N PRO A 270 12.89 -6.04 -24.25
CA PRO A 270 13.81 -6.96 -24.94
C PRO A 270 15.01 -7.29 -24.05
N THR A 271 15.45 -8.53 -24.08
CA THR A 271 16.49 -9.11 -23.18
C THR A 271 17.81 -8.33 -23.16
N GLU A 272 18.08 -7.59 -24.22
CA GLU A 272 19.30 -6.79 -24.36
C GLU A 272 19.25 -5.45 -23.63
N LYS A 273 18.05 -5.03 -23.14
CA LYS A 273 17.86 -3.72 -22.52
C LYS A 273 17.67 -3.85 -21.00
N LYS A 274 18.46 -3.10 -20.26
CA LYS A 274 18.33 -3.02 -18.79
C LYS A 274 17.14 -2.16 -18.42
N SER A 275 16.44 -2.57 -17.39
CA SER A 275 15.33 -1.79 -16.83
C SER A 275 15.84 -0.45 -16.28
N GLY A 276 15.22 0.63 -16.73
CA GLY A 276 15.50 1.98 -16.25
C GLY A 276 15.12 2.17 -14.80
N LEU A 277 14.11 1.42 -14.32
CA LEU A 277 13.66 1.49 -12.92
C LEU A 277 14.76 0.99 -11.97
N GLU A 278 15.33 -0.19 -12.24
CA GLU A 278 16.41 -0.74 -11.41
C GLU A 278 17.63 0.17 -11.41
N HIS A 279 18.02 0.65 -12.58
CA HIS A 279 19.14 1.57 -12.72
C HIS A 279 18.89 2.88 -11.95
N ALA A 280 17.69 3.46 -12.10
CA ALA A 280 17.35 4.71 -11.41
C ALA A 280 17.47 4.54 -9.88
N LEU A 281 16.89 3.47 -9.34
CA LEU A 281 16.95 3.18 -7.89
C LEU A 281 18.39 3.14 -7.37
N SER A 282 19.34 2.57 -8.14
CA SER A 282 20.74 2.51 -7.74
C SER A 282 21.44 3.88 -7.80
N VAL A 283 21.00 4.77 -8.70
CA VAL A 283 21.65 6.07 -8.93
C VAL A 283 21.12 7.17 -7.99
N VAL A 284 19.82 7.11 -7.65
CA VAL A 284 19.16 8.20 -6.90
C VAL A 284 18.94 7.89 -5.42
N SER A 285 19.44 6.75 -4.94
CA SER A 285 19.22 6.27 -3.55
C SER A 285 19.64 7.27 -2.46
N ASP A 286 20.67 8.06 -2.74
CA ASP A 286 21.29 8.95 -1.74
C ASP A 286 20.75 10.39 -1.81
N ILE A 287 19.68 10.63 -2.56
CA ILE A 287 19.08 11.97 -2.70
C ILE A 287 17.96 12.12 -1.66
N ASP A 288 18.16 12.99 -0.67
CA ASP A 288 17.25 13.20 0.48
C ASP A 288 15.78 13.44 0.11
N LYS A 289 15.51 14.02 -1.06
CA LYS A 289 14.14 14.35 -1.49
C LYS A 289 13.49 13.22 -2.30
N ILE A 290 14.13 12.06 -2.34
CA ILE A 290 13.63 10.86 -3.03
C ILE A 290 13.41 9.75 -2.00
N ALA A 291 12.26 9.10 -2.08
CA ALA A 291 11.93 7.95 -1.23
C ALA A 291 11.66 6.72 -2.09
N SER A 292 11.93 5.55 -1.55
CA SER A 292 11.53 4.28 -2.15
C SER A 292 10.79 3.42 -1.12
N VAL A 293 9.65 2.88 -1.51
CA VAL A 293 8.86 1.97 -0.68
C VAL A 293 8.69 0.65 -1.42
N HIS A 294 9.01 -0.43 -0.73
CA HIS A 294 8.99 -1.77 -1.30
C HIS A 294 7.79 -2.56 -0.79
N PHE A 295 6.95 -2.98 -1.71
CA PHE A 295 5.80 -3.85 -1.46
C PHE A 295 6.20 -5.30 -1.70
N SER A 296 5.57 -6.20 -0.96
CA SER A 296 5.78 -7.65 -1.05
C SER A 296 4.47 -8.35 -1.44
N HIS A 297 4.54 -9.65 -1.69
CA HIS A 297 3.34 -10.47 -1.94
C HIS A 297 2.34 -10.42 -0.77
N LYS A 298 2.80 -10.14 0.46
CA LYS A 298 1.92 -10.00 1.64
C LYS A 298 1.04 -8.75 1.58
N ASP A 299 1.41 -7.77 0.76
CA ASP A 299 0.68 -6.50 0.59
C ASP A 299 -0.40 -6.59 -0.50
N VAL A 300 -0.46 -7.69 -1.23
CA VAL A 300 -1.43 -7.88 -2.32
C VAL A 300 -2.84 -7.94 -1.75
N VAL A 301 -3.70 -7.06 -2.25
CA VAL A 301 -5.11 -6.97 -1.87
C VAL A 301 -5.95 -7.60 -2.99
N ARG A 302 -6.40 -8.81 -2.76
CA ARG A 302 -7.20 -9.57 -3.74
C ARG A 302 -8.44 -10.16 -3.10
N HIS A 303 -9.47 -10.36 -3.91
CA HIS A 303 -10.62 -11.15 -3.50
C HIS A 303 -10.16 -12.57 -3.17
N ARG A 304 -10.72 -13.18 -2.13
CA ARG A 304 -10.33 -14.50 -1.63
C ARG A 304 -10.28 -15.55 -2.76
N ILE A 305 -11.29 -15.59 -3.62
CA ILE A 305 -11.34 -16.57 -4.72
C ILE A 305 -10.16 -16.36 -5.71
N VAL A 306 -9.75 -15.11 -5.96
CA VAL A 306 -8.62 -14.81 -6.85
C VAL A 306 -7.32 -15.34 -6.23
N GLN A 307 -7.17 -15.21 -4.93
CA GLN A 307 -6.01 -15.76 -4.20
C GLN A 307 -5.97 -17.28 -4.33
N GLU A 308 -7.10 -17.95 -4.10
CA GLU A 308 -7.22 -19.42 -4.22
C GLU A 308 -6.90 -19.89 -5.65
N ILE A 309 -7.34 -19.15 -6.68
CA ILE A 309 -7.02 -19.44 -8.09
C ILE A 309 -5.51 -19.33 -8.32
N VAL A 310 -4.85 -18.25 -7.89
CA VAL A 310 -3.41 -18.05 -8.07
C VAL A 310 -2.62 -19.17 -7.41
N GLU A 311 -2.96 -19.51 -6.16
CA GLU A 311 -2.31 -20.62 -5.42
C GLU A 311 -2.47 -21.96 -6.14
N ALA A 312 -3.63 -22.21 -6.74
CA ALA A 312 -3.87 -23.45 -7.51
C ALA A 312 -3.00 -23.52 -8.76
N TYR A 313 -2.82 -22.41 -9.47
CA TYR A 313 -1.95 -22.33 -10.64
C TYR A 313 -0.48 -22.49 -10.26
N GLU A 314 -0.04 -21.90 -9.16
CA GLU A 314 1.36 -22.02 -8.67
C GLU A 314 1.68 -23.47 -8.31
N LYS A 315 0.81 -24.14 -7.56
CA LYS A 315 0.96 -25.56 -7.20
C LYS A 315 1.09 -26.48 -8.43
N ASN A 316 0.39 -26.14 -9.51
CA ASN A 316 0.40 -26.91 -10.74
C ASN A 316 1.70 -26.71 -11.56
N LYS A 317 2.38 -25.58 -11.41
CA LYS A 317 3.68 -25.31 -12.03
C LYS A 317 4.80 -26.13 -11.37
N ASP A 318 4.74 -26.29 -10.04
CA ASP A 318 5.75 -27.05 -9.28
C ASP A 318 5.60 -28.57 -9.47
N SER A 319 4.53 -29.03 -10.14
CA SER A 319 4.24 -30.45 -10.40
C SER A 319 4.71 -30.92 -11.77
N LYS A 320 5.36 -30.07 -12.58
CA LYS A 320 5.96 -30.39 -13.88
C LYS A 320 7.47 -30.22 -13.83
#